data_fb74dc497d2ecbad07522becd4a2bf7c
#
_entry.id   fb74dc497d2ecbad07522becd4a2bf7c
#
_cell.length_a   1.000
_cell.length_b   1.000
_cell.length_c   1.000
_cell.angle_alpha   90.00
_cell.angle_beta   90.00
_cell.angle_gamma   90.00
#
_symmetry.space_group_name_H-M   'P 1'
#
loop_
_entity.id
_entity.type
_entity.pdbx_description
1 polymer ?
#
loop_
_entity_poly.entity_id
_entity_poly.type
_entity_poly.pdbx_seq_one_letter_code
_entity_poly.pdbx_strand_id
1 'polypeptide(L)'
;MNTKELSTSLRTVISSLHKGLRKQLYSTNAYSMTEIDTIRHLYHSTSLLPSELAALTRIKTQSMSQILNKIEKHGVIMRTPSETDKRKVYISLSPFGLEMVKKIKYDKDEWLQAAIEKTLTAGEKELLEKALPVLHKLIENK
;
A
#
# COMPACT_ATOMS: atom_id res chain seq x y z
N MET A 1 -1.49 9.14 31.56
CA MET A 1 -2.09 8.19 30.60
C MET A 1 -1.44 6.84 30.77
N ASN A 2 -2.22 5.80 31.01
CA ASN A 2 -1.69 4.44 31.12
C ASN A 2 -1.46 3.84 29.73
N THR A 3 -0.80 2.68 29.66
CA THR A 3 -0.46 2.02 28.40
C THR A 3 -1.69 1.66 27.57
N LYS A 4 -2.79 1.27 28.23
CA LYS A 4 -4.04 0.94 27.53
C LYS A 4 -4.63 2.17 26.84
N GLU A 5 -4.69 3.28 27.53
CA GLU A 5 -5.19 4.55 27.01
C GLU A 5 -4.30 5.06 25.87
N LEU A 6 -2.99 4.97 26.05
CA LEU A 6 -2.03 5.34 25.00
C LEU A 6 -2.23 4.50 23.74
N SER A 7 -2.39 3.18 23.91
CA SER A 7 -2.64 2.26 22.79
C SER A 7 -3.90 2.64 22.00
N THR A 8 -5.00 2.90 22.71
CA THR A 8 -6.26 3.29 22.09
C THR A 8 -6.13 4.62 21.32
N SER A 9 -5.50 5.61 21.96
CA SER A 9 -5.30 6.93 21.36
C SER A 9 -4.41 6.86 20.12
N LEU A 10 -3.31 6.12 20.21
CA LEU A 10 -2.39 5.95 19.11
C LEU A 10 -3.07 5.23 17.93
N ARG A 11 -3.80 4.15 18.20
CA ARG A 11 -4.54 3.42 17.17
C ARG A 11 -5.55 4.32 16.45
N THR A 12 -6.26 5.15 17.21
CA THR A 12 -7.25 6.08 16.66
C THR A 12 -6.59 7.10 15.73
N VAL A 13 -5.47 7.68 16.15
CA VAL A 13 -4.70 8.64 15.35
C VAL A 13 -4.19 7.98 14.06
N ILE A 14 -3.60 6.79 14.18
CA ILE A 14 -3.09 6.04 13.02
C ILE A 14 -4.21 5.76 12.03
N SER A 15 -5.37 5.30 12.52
CA SER A 15 -6.52 5.01 11.65
C SER A 15 -7.01 6.25 10.91
N SER A 16 -7.07 7.38 11.60
CA SER A 16 -7.50 8.66 10.99
C SER A 16 -6.51 9.17 9.97
N LEU A 17 -5.21 9.08 10.25
CA LEU A 17 -4.16 9.46 9.31
C LEU A 17 -4.20 8.56 8.06
N HIS A 18 -4.34 7.26 8.27
CA HIS A 18 -4.44 6.30 7.16
C HIS A 18 -5.64 6.62 6.27
N LYS A 19 -6.78 6.95 6.86
CA LYS A 19 -7.98 7.35 6.12
C LYS A 19 -7.75 8.62 5.29
N GLY A 20 -7.06 9.61 5.86
CA GLY A 20 -6.70 10.84 5.16
C GLY A 20 -5.78 10.57 3.97
N LEU A 21 -4.77 9.71 4.17
CA LEU A 21 -3.86 9.30 3.10
C LEU A 21 -4.57 8.54 1.99
N ARG A 22 -5.53 7.68 2.35
CA ARG A 22 -6.33 6.92 1.38
C ARG A 22 -7.16 7.82 0.47
N LYS A 23 -7.65 8.94 0.99
CA LYS A 23 -8.42 9.89 0.18
C LYS A 23 -7.62 10.45 -0.99
N GLN A 24 -6.29 10.42 -0.90
CA GLN A 24 -5.42 10.88 -1.98
C GLN A 24 -5.34 9.89 -3.15
N LEU A 25 -6.02 8.74 -3.02
CA LEU A 25 -6.10 7.72 -4.07
C LEU A 25 -7.23 7.97 -5.07
N TYR A 26 -7.75 9.19 -5.14
CA TYR A 26 -8.88 9.50 -6.03
C TYR A 26 -8.62 9.20 -7.50
N SER A 27 -7.38 9.32 -7.95
CA SER A 27 -7.00 8.93 -9.30
C SER A 27 -7.13 7.41 -9.54
N THR A 28 -7.29 6.63 -8.46
CA THR A 28 -7.44 5.17 -8.51
C THR A 28 -8.77 4.71 -7.90
N ASN A 29 -9.78 5.59 -7.89
CA ASN A 29 -11.11 5.29 -7.34
C ASN A 29 -11.79 4.10 -8.04
N ALA A 30 -11.25 3.66 -9.17
CA ALA A 30 -11.70 2.47 -9.89
C ALA A 30 -11.33 1.17 -9.18
N TYR A 31 -10.49 1.22 -8.13
CA TYR A 31 -9.93 0.03 -7.49
C TYR A 31 -10.40 -0.12 -6.05
N SER A 32 -10.73 -1.37 -5.68
CA SER A 32 -11.04 -1.74 -4.30
C SER A 32 -9.75 -1.79 -3.47
N MET A 33 -9.90 -1.89 -2.15
CA MET A 33 -8.77 -2.05 -1.25
C MET A 33 -7.97 -3.31 -1.53
N THR A 34 -8.64 -4.41 -1.87
CA THR A 34 -7.98 -5.67 -2.19
C THR A 34 -7.19 -5.56 -3.50
N GLU A 35 -7.73 -4.83 -4.48
CA GLU A 35 -7.03 -4.56 -5.73
C GLU A 35 -5.78 -3.70 -5.50
N ILE A 36 -5.89 -2.67 -4.69
CA ILE A 36 -4.76 -1.82 -4.31
C ILE A 36 -3.70 -2.63 -3.54
N ASP A 37 -4.12 -3.49 -2.62
CA ASP A 37 -3.20 -4.38 -1.88
C ASP A 37 -2.45 -5.31 -2.84
N THR A 38 -3.14 -5.85 -3.82
CA THR A 38 -2.52 -6.72 -4.85
C THR A 38 -1.44 -5.96 -5.62
N ILE A 39 -1.76 -4.75 -6.06
CA ILE A 39 -0.82 -3.88 -6.77
C ILE A 39 0.39 -3.56 -5.89
N ARG A 40 0.17 -3.27 -4.62
CA ARG A 40 1.22 -2.96 -3.67
C ARG A 40 2.18 -4.14 -3.46
N HIS A 41 1.65 -5.36 -3.32
CA HIS A 41 2.49 -6.56 -3.21
C HIS A 41 3.35 -6.76 -4.46
N LEU A 42 2.79 -6.51 -5.64
CA LEU A 42 3.54 -6.60 -6.89
C LEU A 42 4.63 -5.54 -6.99
N TYR A 43 4.38 -4.36 -6.45
CA TYR A 43 5.39 -3.30 -6.41
C TYR A 43 6.60 -3.69 -5.57
N HIS A 44 6.37 -4.38 -4.45
CA HIS A 44 7.44 -4.75 -3.52
C HIS A 44 8.17 -6.05 -3.89
N SER A 45 7.57 -6.91 -4.70
CA SER A 45 8.09 -8.27 -4.94
C SER A 45 8.43 -8.58 -6.40
N THR A 46 8.59 -7.61 -7.24
CA THR A 46 8.95 -7.73 -8.67
C THR A 46 7.97 -8.61 -9.47
N SER A 47 7.83 -9.89 -9.13
CA SER A 47 6.87 -10.80 -9.76
C SER A 47 6.39 -11.84 -8.76
N LEU A 48 5.13 -12.24 -8.89
CA LEU A 48 4.50 -13.23 -8.01
C LEU A 48 3.56 -14.12 -8.82
N LEU A 49 3.36 -15.34 -8.33
CA LEU A 49 2.33 -16.23 -8.87
C LEU A 49 0.94 -15.79 -8.35
N PRO A 50 -0.13 -16.04 -9.11
CA PRO A 50 -1.50 -15.77 -8.62
C PRO A 50 -1.80 -16.43 -7.27
N SER A 51 -1.31 -17.64 -7.04
CA SER A 51 -1.49 -18.34 -5.75
C SER A 51 -0.78 -17.63 -4.60
N GLU A 52 0.40 -17.07 -4.85
CA GLU A 52 1.14 -16.29 -3.87
C GLU A 52 0.41 -14.99 -3.53
N LEU A 53 -0.13 -14.30 -4.53
CA LEU A 53 -0.92 -13.10 -4.35
C LEU A 53 -2.19 -13.37 -3.55
N ALA A 54 -2.87 -14.48 -3.84
CA ALA A 54 -4.07 -14.88 -3.11
C ALA A 54 -3.74 -15.12 -1.63
N ALA A 55 -2.63 -15.80 -1.34
CA ALA A 55 -2.18 -16.06 0.03
C ALA A 55 -1.83 -14.76 0.76
N LEU A 56 -1.08 -13.86 0.13
CA LEU A 56 -0.66 -12.59 0.73
C LEU A 56 -1.85 -11.67 1.04
N THR A 57 -2.85 -11.65 0.18
CA THR A 57 -4.04 -10.81 0.34
C THR A 57 -5.15 -11.52 1.12
N ARG A 58 -4.98 -12.78 1.46
CA ARG A 58 -5.93 -13.61 2.21
C ARG A 58 -7.30 -13.70 1.52
N ILE A 59 -7.30 -13.84 0.21
CA ILE A 59 -8.51 -14.06 -0.57
C ILE A 59 -8.42 -15.36 -1.35
N LYS A 60 -9.57 -15.83 -1.82
CA LYS A 60 -9.66 -17.07 -2.60
C LYS A 60 -8.99 -16.90 -3.96
N THR A 61 -8.42 -17.99 -4.47
CA THR A 61 -7.76 -18.03 -5.79
C THR A 61 -8.68 -17.52 -6.90
N GLN A 62 -9.96 -17.88 -6.84
CA GLN A 62 -10.95 -17.46 -7.84
C GLN A 62 -11.17 -15.95 -7.80
N SER A 63 -11.24 -15.35 -6.60
CA SER A 63 -11.36 -13.90 -6.45
C SER A 63 -10.11 -13.20 -6.95
N MET A 64 -8.93 -13.76 -6.68
CA MET A 64 -7.68 -13.21 -7.20
C MET A 64 -7.65 -13.25 -8.72
N SER A 65 -8.12 -14.32 -9.36
CA SER A 65 -8.22 -14.40 -10.82
C SER A 65 -9.05 -13.26 -11.40
N GLN A 66 -10.17 -12.92 -10.76
CA GLN A 66 -11.03 -11.82 -11.19
C GLN A 66 -10.32 -10.47 -11.05
N ILE A 67 -9.60 -10.26 -9.94
CA ILE A 67 -8.81 -9.05 -9.72
C ILE A 67 -7.74 -8.90 -10.80
N LEU A 68 -6.99 -9.97 -11.05
CA LEU A 68 -5.90 -9.96 -12.04
C LEU A 68 -6.43 -9.69 -13.45
N ASN A 69 -7.58 -10.26 -13.81
CA ASN A 69 -8.20 -10.00 -15.11
C ASN A 69 -8.58 -8.52 -15.25
N LYS A 70 -9.12 -7.92 -14.21
CA LYS A 70 -9.51 -6.51 -14.21
C LYS A 70 -8.30 -5.59 -14.37
N ILE A 71 -7.28 -5.77 -13.52
CA ILE A 71 -6.11 -4.88 -13.56
C ILE A 71 -5.25 -5.12 -14.79
N GLU A 72 -5.30 -6.30 -15.39
CA GLU A 72 -4.66 -6.55 -16.68
C GLU A 72 -5.35 -5.77 -17.80
N LYS A 73 -6.68 -5.77 -17.82
CA LYS A 73 -7.46 -4.98 -18.80
C LYS A 73 -7.17 -3.49 -18.69
N HIS A 74 -6.88 -3.01 -17.48
CA HIS A 74 -6.52 -1.62 -17.25
C HIS A 74 -5.06 -1.33 -17.56
N GLY A 75 -4.29 -2.32 -18.00
CA GLY A 75 -2.89 -2.15 -18.37
C GLY A 75 -1.92 -2.06 -17.20
N VAL A 76 -2.37 -2.41 -16.00
CA VAL A 76 -1.58 -2.26 -14.76
C VAL A 76 -0.59 -3.39 -14.57
N ILE A 77 -0.91 -4.60 -15.04
CA ILE A 77 -0.07 -5.79 -14.90
C ILE A 77 0.21 -6.44 -16.25
N MET A 78 1.27 -7.23 -16.24
CA MET A 78 1.63 -8.15 -17.35
C MET A 78 1.75 -9.55 -16.80
N ARG A 79 1.52 -10.52 -17.69
CA ARG A 79 1.69 -11.95 -17.40
C ARG A 79 2.89 -12.46 -18.19
N THR A 80 3.78 -13.16 -17.48
CA THR A 80 4.97 -13.76 -18.12
C THR A 80 4.99 -15.25 -17.81
N PRO A 81 4.88 -16.13 -18.81
CA PRO A 81 5.00 -17.57 -18.58
C PRO A 81 6.35 -17.94 -18.00
N SER A 82 6.38 -18.92 -17.11
CA SER A 82 7.63 -19.45 -16.59
C SER A 82 8.40 -20.18 -17.70
N GLU A 83 9.71 -19.98 -17.75
CA GLU A 83 10.57 -20.68 -18.71
C GLU A 83 10.78 -22.16 -18.33
N THR A 84 10.64 -22.49 -17.06
CA THR A 84 10.91 -23.81 -16.52
C THR A 84 9.67 -24.66 -16.28
N ASP A 85 8.50 -24.05 -16.09
CA ASP A 85 7.24 -24.74 -15.87
C ASP A 85 6.11 -24.00 -16.55
N LYS A 86 5.65 -24.52 -17.68
CA LYS A 86 4.62 -23.91 -18.53
C LYS A 86 3.27 -23.73 -17.85
N ARG A 87 3.04 -24.44 -16.71
CA ARG A 87 1.82 -24.30 -15.93
C ARG A 87 1.81 -23.03 -15.06
N LYS A 88 2.97 -22.41 -14.87
CA LYS A 88 3.14 -21.24 -14.04
C LYS A 88 3.22 -19.98 -14.89
N VAL A 89 2.45 -18.97 -14.51
CA VAL A 89 2.47 -17.65 -15.13
C VAL A 89 2.74 -16.63 -14.02
N TYR A 90 3.82 -15.88 -14.15
CA TYR A 90 4.19 -14.85 -13.20
C TYR A 90 3.48 -13.54 -13.53
N ILE A 91 3.05 -12.85 -12.48
CA ILE A 91 2.41 -11.55 -12.57
C ILE A 91 3.41 -10.49 -12.13
N SER A 92 3.52 -9.41 -12.89
CA SER A 92 4.34 -8.25 -12.55
C SER A 92 3.62 -6.98 -12.97
N LEU A 93 4.04 -5.85 -12.38
CA LEU A 93 3.51 -4.55 -12.81
C LEU A 93 4.04 -4.23 -14.20
N SER A 94 3.17 -3.69 -15.05
CA SER A 94 3.57 -3.10 -16.33
C SER A 94 4.31 -1.78 -16.08
N PRO A 95 5.01 -1.21 -17.08
CA PRO A 95 5.56 0.15 -16.95
C PRO A 95 4.51 1.17 -16.51
N PHE A 96 3.31 1.08 -17.06
CA PHE A 96 2.17 1.92 -16.66
C PHE A 96 1.81 1.71 -15.19
N GLY A 97 1.75 0.44 -14.75
CA GLY A 97 1.44 0.11 -13.35
C GLY A 97 2.49 0.65 -12.37
N LEU A 98 3.77 0.58 -12.75
CA LEU A 98 4.86 1.15 -11.94
C LEU A 98 4.71 2.67 -11.79
N GLU A 99 4.43 3.36 -12.89
CA GLU A 99 4.24 4.81 -12.86
C GLU A 99 3.01 5.19 -12.02
N MET A 100 1.93 4.40 -12.12
CA MET A 100 0.73 4.60 -11.30
C MET A 100 1.04 4.52 -9.81
N VAL A 101 1.82 3.52 -9.38
CA VAL A 101 2.20 3.36 -7.96
C VAL A 101 3.07 4.53 -7.50
N LYS A 102 4.04 4.96 -8.33
CA LYS A 102 4.90 6.10 -8.02
C LYS A 102 4.08 7.37 -7.82
N LYS A 103 3.11 7.60 -8.69
CA LYS A 103 2.23 8.76 -8.60
C LYS A 103 1.40 8.74 -7.32
N ILE A 104 0.86 7.58 -6.95
CA ILE A 104 0.09 7.41 -5.71
C ILE A 104 0.95 7.76 -4.50
N LYS A 105 2.17 7.26 -4.45
CA LYS A 105 3.12 7.57 -3.36
C LYS A 105 3.43 9.06 -3.30
N TYR A 106 3.68 9.66 -4.45
CA TYR A 106 3.95 11.09 -4.55
C TYR A 106 2.77 11.91 -4.01
N ASP A 107 1.55 11.57 -4.41
CA ASP A 107 0.34 12.29 -3.98
C ASP A 107 0.13 12.18 -2.46
N LYS A 108 0.41 11.02 -1.87
CA LYS A 108 0.33 10.83 -0.42
C LYS A 108 1.36 11.67 0.32
N ASP A 109 2.60 11.68 -0.17
CA ASP A 109 3.68 12.47 0.44
C ASP A 109 3.39 13.96 0.34
N GLU A 110 2.90 14.42 -0.81
CA GLU A 110 2.52 15.81 -1.03
C GLU A 110 1.42 16.26 -0.06
N TRP A 111 0.39 15.42 0.10
CA TRP A 111 -0.70 15.73 1.01
C TRP A 111 -0.21 15.85 2.45
N LEU A 112 0.60 14.90 2.89
CA LEU A 112 1.11 14.88 4.26
C LEU A 112 2.09 16.02 4.51
N GLN A 113 2.97 16.30 3.55
CA GLN A 113 3.90 17.42 3.63
C GLN A 113 3.14 18.74 3.79
N ALA A 114 2.13 18.96 2.97
CA ALA A 114 1.31 20.17 3.03
C ALA A 114 0.59 20.30 4.37
N ALA A 115 0.06 19.19 4.89
CA ALA A 115 -0.61 19.15 6.19
C ALA A 115 0.36 19.52 7.33
N ILE A 116 1.56 18.96 7.31
CA ILE A 116 2.61 19.28 8.30
C ILE A 116 2.99 20.74 8.24
N GLU A 117 3.27 21.26 7.04
CA GLU A 117 3.67 22.66 6.85
C GLU A 117 2.58 23.64 7.33
N LYS A 118 1.31 23.30 7.06
CA LYS A 118 0.18 24.18 7.38
C LYS A 118 -0.18 24.19 8.85
N THR A 119 -0.03 23.06 9.54
CA THR A 119 -0.63 22.87 10.87
C THR A 119 0.37 22.79 12.02
N LEU A 120 1.61 22.37 11.77
CA LEU A 120 2.58 22.14 12.84
C LEU A 120 3.56 23.29 13.01
N THR A 121 3.88 23.59 14.26
CA THR A 121 4.98 24.51 14.60
C THR A 121 6.32 23.81 14.38
N ALA A 122 7.41 24.60 14.38
CA ALA A 122 8.77 24.05 14.29
C ALA A 122 9.06 23.05 15.42
N GLY A 123 8.63 23.36 16.63
CA GLY A 123 8.79 22.47 17.79
C GLY A 123 8.02 21.16 17.62
N GLU A 124 6.83 21.25 17.09
CA GLU A 124 5.99 20.06 16.85
C GLU A 124 6.57 19.18 15.74
N LYS A 125 7.14 19.78 14.69
CA LYS A 125 7.86 19.03 13.65
C LYS A 125 9.04 18.26 14.24
N GLU A 126 9.80 18.90 15.12
CA GLU A 126 10.94 18.28 15.79
C GLU A 126 10.48 17.14 16.68
N LEU A 127 9.39 17.32 17.43
CA LEU A 127 8.80 16.28 18.27
C LEU A 127 8.39 15.06 17.44
N LEU A 128 7.75 15.31 16.32
CA LEU A 128 7.31 14.24 15.41
C LEU A 128 8.50 13.49 14.82
N GLU A 129 9.55 14.22 14.43
CA GLU A 129 10.79 13.63 13.93
C GLU A 129 11.43 12.69 14.97
N LYS A 130 11.46 13.11 16.23
CA LYS A 130 11.99 12.30 17.32
C LYS A 130 11.12 11.09 17.65
N ALA A 131 9.82 11.17 17.35
CA ALA A 131 8.90 10.05 17.58
C ALA A 131 9.04 8.93 16.52
N LEU A 132 9.57 9.23 15.34
CA LEU A 132 9.66 8.23 14.27
C LEU A 132 10.44 6.97 14.67
N PRO A 133 11.64 7.04 15.27
CA PRO A 133 12.35 5.83 15.71
C PRO A 133 11.56 5.03 16.75
N VAL A 134 10.81 5.72 17.62
CA VAL A 134 9.97 5.08 18.64
C VAL A 134 8.85 4.29 17.99
N LEU A 135 8.20 4.87 16.96
CA LEU A 135 7.14 4.20 16.21
C LEU A 135 7.69 3.00 15.43
N HIS A 136 8.91 3.11 14.90
CA HIS A 136 9.56 2.01 14.19
C HIS A 136 9.73 0.78 15.08
N LYS A 137 10.01 0.96 16.38
CA LYS A 137 10.11 -0.15 17.33
C LYS A 137 8.82 -0.96 17.41
N LEU A 138 7.67 -0.32 17.28
CA LEU A 138 6.38 -1.00 17.30
C LEU A 138 6.19 -1.89 16.05
N ILE A 139 6.69 -1.45 14.92
CA ILE A 139 6.60 -2.19 13.66
C ILE A 139 7.52 -3.42 13.69
N GLU A 140 8.70 -3.27 14.27
CA GLU A 140 9.71 -4.33 14.36
C GLU A 140 9.37 -5.40 15.39
N ASN A 141 8.40 -5.15 16.25
CA ASN A 141 7.96 -6.10 17.28
C ASN A 141 7.04 -7.15 16.66
N LYS A 142 7.65 -8.23 16.16
CA LYS A 142 6.93 -9.35 15.55
C LYS A 142 6.88 -10.56 16.49
#